data_e7010816a618407adb724b61513e8676
#
_entry.id   e7010816a618407adb724b61513e8676
#
_cell.length_a   1.000
_cell.length_b   1.000
_cell.length_c   1.000
_cell.angle_alpha   90.00
_cell.angle_beta   90.00
_cell.angle_gamma   90.00
#
_symmetry.space_group_name_H-M   'P 1'
#
loop_
_entity.id
_entity.type
_entity.pdbx_description
1 polymer ?
#
loop_
_entity_poly.entity_id
_entity_poly.type
_entity_poly.pdbx_seq_one_letter_code
_entity_poly.pdbx_strand_id
1 'polypeptide(L)'
;ALDIGCGTGNLAIPLAKRLRRVDALDFSAGMLRQLEENRRAAGVDNLRVHALSWTDSWEAVPVADLVICSRALGVEDLRGALEKMTRWARRRCYATLHAAGDFLGDDVRAALGREVAPRPGYIYAVNMLYQMGFPARVDFLKSTGGMTYADAGQFLEAVRWRIGGLSAADERRLGRVFGALPQTGDGRRRYRHEFVWALLSWEKPGP
;
A
#
# COMPACT_ATOMS: atom_id res chain seq x y z
N ALA A 1 8.34 15.51 7.35
CA ALA A 1 8.20 14.42 6.38
C ALA A 1 7.06 14.69 5.42
N LEU A 2 7.10 14.03 4.26
CA LEU A 2 5.99 13.93 3.30
C LEU A 2 5.57 12.46 3.22
N ASP A 3 4.31 12.15 3.50
CA ASP A 3 3.70 10.82 3.40
C ASP A 3 2.78 10.77 2.18
N ILE A 4 3.16 10.00 1.16
CA ILE A 4 2.47 9.90 -0.14
C ILE A 4 1.59 8.66 -0.17
N GLY A 5 0.31 8.83 -0.50
CA GLY A 5 -0.71 7.78 -0.36
C GLY A 5 -0.97 7.50 1.13
N CYS A 6 -1.13 8.56 1.90
CA CYS A 6 -1.22 8.50 3.36
C CYS A 6 -2.46 7.76 3.88
N GLY A 7 -3.49 7.58 3.04
CA GLY A 7 -4.75 6.94 3.41
C GLY A 7 -5.38 7.58 4.64
N THR A 8 -5.72 6.79 5.63
CA THR A 8 -6.33 7.24 6.89
C THR A 8 -5.32 7.75 7.94
N GLY A 9 -4.05 7.92 7.56
CA GLY A 9 -3.00 8.48 8.42
C GLY A 9 -2.22 7.49 9.26
N ASN A 10 -2.19 6.21 8.87
CA ASN A 10 -1.53 5.16 9.63
C ASN A 10 -0.03 5.40 9.88
N LEU A 11 0.65 6.10 8.97
CA LEU A 11 2.03 6.57 9.15
C LEU A 11 2.08 8.06 9.49
N ALA A 12 1.32 8.90 8.80
CA ALA A 12 1.35 10.35 8.99
C ALA A 12 1.10 10.77 10.44
N ILE A 13 0.11 10.18 11.12
CA ILE A 13 -0.23 10.55 12.51
C ILE A 13 0.87 10.15 13.51
N PRO A 14 1.39 8.90 13.53
CA PRO A 14 2.52 8.56 14.39
C PRO A 14 3.78 9.38 14.10
N LEU A 15 4.05 9.70 12.83
CA LEU A 15 5.18 10.56 12.44
C LEU A 15 5.00 12.00 12.95
N ALA A 16 3.80 12.56 12.87
CA ALA A 16 3.52 13.91 13.35
C ALA A 16 3.72 14.06 14.87
N LYS A 17 3.51 12.99 15.65
CA LYS A 17 3.82 12.98 17.08
C LYS A 17 5.32 13.02 17.40
N ARG A 18 6.18 12.76 16.40
CA ARG A 18 7.65 12.68 16.57
C ARG A 18 8.43 13.72 15.77
N LEU A 19 7.82 14.28 14.73
CA LEU A 19 8.44 15.20 13.81
C LEU A 19 7.83 16.59 13.95
N ARG A 20 8.62 17.60 13.61
CA ARG A 20 8.17 19.01 13.68
C ARG A 20 6.98 19.29 12.75
N ARG A 21 6.94 18.62 11.57
CA ARG A 21 5.90 18.80 10.56
C ARG A 21 5.78 17.55 9.68
N VAL A 22 4.56 17.22 9.35
CA VAL A 22 4.24 16.20 8.35
C VAL A 22 3.27 16.81 7.34
N ASP A 23 3.57 16.62 6.06
CA ASP A 23 2.64 16.83 4.97
C ASP A 23 2.17 15.44 4.50
N ALA A 24 0.87 15.25 4.30
CA ALA A 24 0.24 13.98 3.95
C ALA A 24 -0.59 14.15 2.68
N LEU A 25 -0.38 13.28 1.71
CA LEU A 25 -0.95 13.40 0.38
C LEU A 25 -1.71 12.14 0.01
N ASP A 26 -2.97 12.29 -0.41
CA ASP A 26 -3.79 11.21 -0.97
C ASP A 26 -4.84 11.81 -1.92
N PHE A 27 -5.24 11.06 -2.94
CA PHE A 27 -6.27 11.50 -3.89
C PHE A 27 -7.70 11.16 -3.43
N SER A 28 -7.85 10.23 -2.51
CA SER A 28 -9.14 9.71 -2.06
C SER A 28 -9.77 10.63 -1.01
N ALA A 29 -10.79 11.38 -1.39
CA ALA A 29 -11.53 12.23 -0.46
C ALA A 29 -12.11 11.46 0.75
N GLY A 30 -12.47 10.17 0.57
CA GLY A 30 -12.94 9.31 1.66
C GLY A 30 -11.84 9.01 2.67
N MET A 31 -10.63 8.69 2.20
CA MET A 31 -9.47 8.45 3.06
C MET A 31 -9.07 9.71 3.80
N LEU A 32 -9.07 10.86 3.14
CA LEU A 32 -8.71 12.14 3.75
C LEU A 32 -9.72 12.59 4.81
N ARG A 33 -11.01 12.35 4.62
CA ARG A 33 -12.01 12.59 5.68
C ARG A 33 -11.72 11.75 6.92
N GLN A 34 -11.45 10.47 6.76
CA GLN A 34 -11.12 9.59 7.87
C GLN A 34 -9.79 9.98 8.53
N LEU A 35 -8.80 10.41 7.73
CA LEU A 35 -7.54 10.93 8.27
C LEU A 35 -7.77 12.14 9.17
N GLU A 36 -8.64 13.06 8.76
CA GLU A 36 -8.93 14.26 9.53
C GLU A 36 -9.63 13.96 10.87
N GLU A 37 -10.53 12.97 10.90
CA GLU A 37 -11.15 12.47 12.12
C GLU A 37 -10.09 11.82 13.03
N ASN A 38 -9.25 10.95 12.48
CA ASN A 38 -8.18 10.28 13.22
C ASN A 38 -7.15 11.28 13.77
N ARG A 39 -6.80 12.32 12.98
CA ARG A 39 -5.88 13.39 13.37
C ARG A 39 -6.41 14.16 14.58
N ARG A 40 -7.70 14.55 14.55
CA ARG A 40 -8.37 15.23 15.66
C ARG A 40 -8.41 14.35 16.91
N ALA A 41 -8.80 13.09 16.77
CA ALA A 41 -8.83 12.13 17.87
C ALA A 41 -7.44 11.91 18.50
N ALA A 42 -6.38 12.00 17.68
CA ALA A 42 -4.99 11.85 18.13
C ALA A 42 -4.37 13.13 18.71
N GLY A 43 -5.06 14.27 18.65
CA GLY A 43 -4.56 15.57 19.11
C GLY A 43 -3.34 16.07 18.33
N VAL A 44 -3.30 15.82 17.00
CA VAL A 44 -2.18 16.20 16.14
C VAL A 44 -2.55 17.44 15.33
N ASP A 45 -1.76 18.51 15.44
CA ASP A 45 -1.96 19.81 14.80
C ASP A 45 -0.91 20.17 13.73
N ASN A 46 0.23 19.51 13.74
CA ASN A 46 1.38 19.74 12.85
C ASN A 46 1.35 18.85 11.57
N LEU A 47 0.18 18.33 11.20
CA LEU A 47 -0.05 17.53 9.99
C LEU A 47 -0.91 18.34 9.00
N ARG A 48 -0.39 18.56 7.79
CA ARG A 48 -1.12 19.20 6.70
C ARG A 48 -1.53 18.15 5.67
N VAL A 49 -2.74 18.27 5.15
CA VAL A 49 -3.33 17.33 4.21
C VAL A 49 -3.44 17.99 2.83
N HIS A 50 -3.06 17.22 1.79
CA HIS A 50 -3.11 17.61 0.39
C HIS A 50 -3.93 16.59 -0.39
N ALA A 51 -5.03 17.03 -1.00
CA ALA A 51 -5.88 16.19 -1.86
C ALA A 51 -5.29 16.17 -3.28
N LEU A 52 -4.27 15.33 -3.50
CA LEU A 52 -3.51 15.26 -4.76
C LEU A 52 -3.20 13.81 -5.10
N SER A 53 -3.10 13.54 -6.41
CA SER A 53 -2.66 12.26 -6.99
C SER A 53 -1.21 12.32 -7.48
N TRP A 54 -0.71 11.20 -7.99
CA TRP A 54 0.61 11.14 -8.64
C TRP A 54 0.71 12.01 -9.90
N THR A 55 -0.38 12.22 -10.61
CA THR A 55 -0.43 12.98 -11.88
C THR A 55 -0.61 14.47 -11.68
N ASP A 56 -1.04 14.91 -10.50
CA ASP A 56 -1.25 16.33 -10.20
C ASP A 56 0.09 17.09 -10.00
N SER A 57 0.06 18.43 -10.16
CA SER A 57 1.18 19.27 -9.77
C SER A 57 1.32 19.30 -8.25
N TRP A 58 2.53 19.16 -7.74
CA TRP A 58 2.84 19.27 -6.31
C TRP A 58 3.60 20.55 -5.94
N GLU A 59 3.54 21.58 -6.77
CA GLU A 59 4.26 22.86 -6.52
C GLU A 59 3.90 23.50 -5.17
N ALA A 60 2.65 23.32 -4.73
CA ALA A 60 2.21 23.80 -3.42
C ALA A 60 2.62 22.87 -2.25
N VAL A 61 3.17 21.69 -2.52
CA VAL A 61 3.63 20.75 -1.51
C VAL A 61 5.08 21.06 -1.17
N PRO A 62 5.42 21.35 0.10
CA PRO A 62 6.78 21.65 0.46
C PRO A 62 7.69 20.41 0.32
N VAL A 63 8.93 20.64 -0.11
CA VAL A 63 9.98 19.59 -0.04
C VAL A 63 10.26 19.23 1.42
N ALA A 64 10.50 17.95 1.69
CA ALA A 64 10.67 17.42 3.04
C ALA A 64 12.03 16.70 3.20
N ASP A 65 12.55 16.64 4.40
CA ASP A 65 13.79 15.88 4.67
C ASP A 65 13.59 14.39 4.37
N LEU A 66 12.42 13.87 4.69
CA LEU A 66 12.03 12.48 4.47
C LEU A 66 10.77 12.42 3.60
N VAL A 67 10.80 11.60 2.56
CA VAL A 67 9.63 11.27 1.72
C VAL A 67 9.32 9.80 1.85
N ILE A 68 8.08 9.48 2.15
CA ILE A 68 7.64 8.11 2.44
C ILE A 68 6.46 7.78 1.52
N CYS A 69 6.47 6.59 0.96
CA CYS A 69 5.32 6.04 0.23
C CYS A 69 5.13 4.58 0.61
N SER A 70 4.12 4.29 1.41
CA SER A 70 3.85 2.93 1.87
C SER A 70 2.65 2.34 1.16
N ARG A 71 2.87 1.29 0.37
CA ARG A 71 1.84 0.51 -0.35
C ARG A 71 1.02 1.32 -1.37
N ALA A 72 1.53 2.47 -1.83
CA ALA A 72 0.86 3.36 -2.77
C ALA A 72 1.64 3.58 -4.08
N LEU A 73 2.64 2.73 -4.37
CA LEU A 73 3.42 2.73 -5.63
C LEU A 73 2.90 1.73 -6.68
N GLY A 74 1.65 1.29 -6.58
CA GLY A 74 0.99 0.52 -7.62
C GLY A 74 0.46 1.41 -8.74
N VAL A 75 1.35 2.11 -9.42
CA VAL A 75 1.06 3.10 -10.46
C VAL A 75 1.61 2.64 -11.81
N GLU A 76 1.05 3.14 -12.91
CA GLU A 76 1.49 2.80 -14.26
C GLU A 76 2.89 3.36 -14.53
N ASP A 77 3.13 4.62 -14.22
CA ASP A 77 4.44 5.28 -14.33
C ASP A 77 5.22 5.18 -13.01
N LEU A 78 5.76 4.00 -12.74
CA LEU A 78 6.59 3.78 -11.56
C LEU A 78 7.86 4.64 -11.57
N ARG A 79 8.49 4.83 -12.75
CA ARG A 79 9.71 5.65 -12.89
C ARG A 79 9.42 7.09 -12.51
N GLY A 80 8.41 7.71 -13.11
CA GLY A 80 8.04 9.09 -12.81
C GLY A 80 7.64 9.28 -11.35
N ALA A 81 6.99 8.29 -10.73
CA ALA A 81 6.69 8.31 -9.29
C ALA A 81 7.97 8.32 -8.44
N LEU A 82 8.97 7.48 -8.75
CA LEU A 82 10.25 7.45 -8.03
C LEU A 82 11.05 8.75 -8.22
N GLU A 83 11.06 9.30 -9.43
CA GLU A 83 11.66 10.60 -9.73
C GLU A 83 10.99 11.71 -8.92
N LYS A 84 9.64 11.70 -8.87
CA LYS A 84 8.86 12.68 -8.13
C LYS A 84 9.12 12.58 -6.62
N MET A 85 9.17 11.38 -6.05
CA MET A 85 9.58 11.16 -4.66
C MET A 85 10.96 11.76 -4.38
N THR A 86 11.94 11.43 -5.22
CA THR A 86 13.32 11.89 -5.06
C THR A 86 13.43 13.41 -5.18
N ARG A 87 12.66 14.03 -6.09
CA ARG A 87 12.62 15.50 -6.24
C ARG A 87 12.11 16.18 -4.99
N TRP A 88 11.08 15.65 -4.35
CA TRP A 88 10.49 16.22 -3.12
C TRP A 88 11.24 15.88 -1.83
N ALA A 89 12.23 14.95 -1.90
CA ALA A 89 13.12 14.66 -0.78
C ALA A 89 14.31 15.61 -0.74
N ARG A 90 14.68 16.08 0.46
CA ARG A 90 15.98 16.73 0.70
C ARG A 90 17.07 15.73 1.03
N ARG A 91 16.74 14.65 1.75
CA ARG A 91 17.72 13.69 2.27
C ARG A 91 17.44 12.26 1.86
N ARG A 92 16.26 11.73 2.19
CA ARG A 92 16.00 10.29 2.06
C ARG A 92 14.56 9.99 1.66
N CYS A 93 14.40 8.96 0.87
CA CYS A 93 13.13 8.36 0.52
C CYS A 93 12.98 6.96 1.12
N TYR A 94 11.76 6.60 1.45
CA TYR A 94 11.35 5.26 1.85
C TYR A 94 10.13 4.83 1.05
N ALA A 95 10.15 3.61 0.53
CA ALA A 95 9.03 3.05 -0.19
C ALA A 95 8.80 1.60 0.19
N THR A 96 7.55 1.18 0.35
CA THR A 96 7.24 -0.24 0.47
C THR A 96 6.53 -0.74 -0.78
N LEU A 97 7.08 -1.81 -1.37
CA LEU A 97 6.54 -2.51 -2.52
C LEU A 97 6.35 -4.00 -2.19
N HIS A 98 5.50 -4.62 -2.97
CA HIS A 98 5.27 -6.05 -2.82
C HIS A 98 6.53 -6.86 -3.18
N ALA A 99 6.91 -7.83 -2.34
CA ALA A 99 8.03 -8.72 -2.57
C ALA A 99 7.58 -10.17 -2.73
N ALA A 100 6.75 -10.67 -1.82
CA ALA A 100 6.20 -12.02 -1.88
C ALA A 100 4.90 -12.13 -1.06
N GLY A 101 4.20 -13.24 -1.23
CA GLY A 101 2.87 -13.47 -0.67
C GLY A 101 1.79 -12.80 -1.51
N ASP A 102 0.55 -13.04 -1.20
CA ASP A 102 -0.59 -12.45 -1.92
C ASP A 102 -1.82 -12.41 -1.01
N PHE A 103 -2.79 -11.57 -1.37
CA PHE A 103 -4.17 -11.64 -0.86
C PHE A 103 -4.89 -12.93 -1.29
N LEU A 104 -4.36 -13.62 -2.29
CA LEU A 104 -4.82 -14.93 -2.73
C LEU A 104 -3.87 -15.97 -2.16
N GLY A 105 -4.22 -16.59 -1.05
CA GLY A 105 -3.47 -17.72 -0.49
C GLY A 105 -3.48 -18.93 -1.42
N ASP A 106 -2.69 -19.93 -1.06
CA ASP A 106 -2.51 -21.13 -1.86
C ASP A 106 -3.84 -21.90 -2.06
N ASP A 107 -4.73 -21.87 -1.10
CA ASP A 107 -6.07 -22.47 -1.17
C ASP A 107 -6.96 -21.82 -2.24
N VAL A 108 -6.94 -20.50 -2.35
CA VAL A 108 -7.65 -19.75 -3.39
C VAL A 108 -7.02 -20.00 -4.76
N ARG A 109 -5.69 -19.99 -4.84
CA ARG A 109 -4.96 -20.28 -6.09
C ARG A 109 -5.25 -21.70 -6.59
N ALA A 110 -5.18 -22.69 -5.71
CA ALA A 110 -5.51 -24.08 -6.01
C ALA A 110 -6.98 -24.21 -6.48
N ALA A 111 -7.91 -23.53 -5.83
CA ALA A 111 -9.32 -23.54 -6.22
C ALA A 111 -9.56 -22.91 -7.59
N LEU A 112 -8.81 -21.89 -7.97
CA LEU A 112 -8.91 -21.26 -9.29
C LEU A 112 -8.40 -22.19 -10.40
N GLY A 113 -7.38 -23.03 -10.11
CA GLY A 113 -6.82 -23.99 -11.08
C GLY A 113 -6.18 -23.35 -12.32
N ARG A 114 -5.80 -22.08 -12.21
CA ARG A 114 -5.14 -21.32 -13.28
C ARG A 114 -4.08 -20.41 -12.68
N GLU A 115 -3.05 -20.11 -13.46
CA GLU A 115 -2.06 -19.12 -13.07
C GLU A 115 -2.70 -17.74 -12.96
N VAL A 116 -2.40 -17.06 -11.87
CA VAL A 116 -2.68 -15.64 -11.69
C VAL A 116 -1.37 -14.90 -11.88
N ALA A 117 -1.31 -14.02 -12.85
CA ALA A 117 -0.11 -13.27 -13.16
C ALA A 117 0.44 -12.56 -11.90
N PRO A 118 1.74 -12.71 -11.61
CA PRO A 118 2.34 -12.02 -10.47
C PRO A 118 2.29 -10.52 -10.71
N ARG A 119 2.06 -9.77 -9.64
CA ARG A 119 2.18 -8.29 -9.72
C ARG A 119 3.64 -7.90 -9.89
N PRO A 120 3.93 -6.79 -10.59
CA PRO A 120 5.27 -6.24 -10.63
C PRO A 120 5.80 -6.05 -9.21
N GLY A 121 6.91 -6.70 -8.90
CA GLY A 121 7.50 -6.67 -7.57
C GLY A 121 8.49 -5.50 -7.40
N TYR A 122 9.05 -5.41 -6.21
CA TYR A 122 10.02 -4.39 -5.81
C TYR A 122 11.28 -4.32 -6.70
N ILE A 123 11.65 -5.41 -7.38
CA ILE A 123 12.87 -5.49 -8.18
C ILE A 123 12.87 -4.48 -9.33
N TYR A 124 11.69 -4.17 -9.90
CA TYR A 124 11.58 -3.14 -10.93
C TYR A 124 11.94 -1.76 -10.37
N ALA A 125 11.46 -1.43 -9.17
CA ALA A 125 11.80 -0.17 -8.52
C ALA A 125 13.30 -0.09 -8.17
N VAL A 126 13.91 -1.18 -7.71
CA VAL A 126 15.36 -1.25 -7.44
C VAL A 126 16.15 -0.99 -8.71
N ASN A 127 15.81 -1.65 -9.83
CA ASN A 127 16.49 -1.45 -11.09
C ASN A 127 16.33 -0.02 -11.63
N MET A 128 15.13 0.56 -11.50
CA MET A 128 14.88 1.95 -11.90
C MET A 128 15.70 2.94 -11.08
N LEU A 129 15.72 2.77 -9.75
CA LEU A 129 16.54 3.59 -8.85
C LEU A 129 18.04 3.48 -9.18
N TYR A 130 18.53 2.28 -9.45
CA TYR A 130 19.91 2.07 -9.88
C TYR A 130 20.23 2.83 -11.18
N GLN A 131 19.36 2.74 -12.20
CA GLN A 131 19.50 3.47 -13.46
C GLN A 131 19.42 5.00 -13.28
N MET A 132 18.70 5.47 -12.28
CA MET A 132 18.61 6.88 -11.92
C MET A 132 19.81 7.37 -11.10
N GLY A 133 20.76 6.48 -10.78
CA GLY A 133 21.95 6.81 -9.97
C GLY A 133 21.72 6.77 -8.46
N PHE A 134 20.60 6.19 -7.99
CA PHE A 134 20.27 6.06 -6.58
C PHE A 134 20.37 4.60 -6.12
N PRO A 135 21.50 4.15 -5.57
CA PRO A 135 21.59 2.80 -5.02
C PRO A 135 20.64 2.67 -3.81
N ALA A 136 19.68 1.76 -3.94
CA ALA A 136 18.69 1.54 -2.89
C ALA A 136 19.14 0.42 -1.95
N ARG A 137 18.97 0.64 -0.64
CA ARG A 137 18.96 -0.43 0.34
C ARG A 137 17.60 -1.11 0.32
N VAL A 138 17.57 -2.43 0.45
CA VAL A 138 16.36 -3.25 0.50
C VAL A 138 16.35 -4.05 1.79
N ASP A 139 15.31 -3.87 2.57
CA ASP A 139 15.00 -4.68 3.75
C ASP A 139 13.66 -5.39 3.55
N PHE A 140 13.44 -6.55 4.16
CA PHE A 140 12.20 -7.29 4.01
C PHE A 140 11.40 -7.32 5.31
N LEU A 141 10.13 -6.93 5.19
CA LEU A 141 9.17 -6.88 6.29
C LEU A 141 8.12 -7.97 6.09
N LYS A 142 8.06 -8.94 6.97
CA LYS A 142 6.97 -9.92 7.00
C LYS A 142 5.75 -9.29 7.67
N SER A 143 4.60 -9.45 7.06
CA SER A 143 3.33 -8.96 7.57
C SER A 143 2.29 -10.07 7.46
N THR A 144 1.67 -10.39 8.56
CA THR A 144 0.49 -11.26 8.60
C THR A 144 -0.74 -10.39 8.72
N GLY A 145 -1.73 -10.67 7.91
CA GLY A 145 -3.00 -9.96 7.92
C GLY A 145 -4.18 -10.92 7.81
N GLY A 146 -5.37 -10.36 7.85
CA GLY A 146 -6.58 -11.12 7.61
C GLY A 146 -7.74 -10.19 7.35
N MET A 147 -8.67 -10.68 6.54
CA MET A 147 -9.93 -10.02 6.27
C MET A 147 -11.05 -10.92 6.77
N THR A 148 -12.10 -10.33 7.31
CA THR A 148 -13.30 -11.04 7.71
C THR A 148 -14.41 -10.72 6.71
N TYR A 149 -15.14 -11.76 6.32
CA TYR A 149 -16.25 -11.67 5.39
C TYR A 149 -17.52 -12.18 6.06
N ALA A 150 -18.63 -11.48 5.86
CA ALA A 150 -19.92 -11.88 6.41
C ALA A 150 -20.49 -13.10 5.68
N ASP A 151 -20.25 -13.17 4.37
CA ASP A 151 -20.79 -14.20 3.49
C ASP A 151 -19.86 -14.50 2.31
N ALA A 152 -20.20 -15.54 1.55
CA ALA A 152 -19.43 -15.94 0.37
C ALA A 152 -19.45 -14.86 -0.73
N GLY A 153 -20.51 -14.06 -0.86
CA GLY A 153 -20.61 -13.01 -1.85
C GLY A 153 -19.52 -11.95 -1.65
N GLN A 154 -19.33 -11.48 -0.42
CA GLN A 154 -18.25 -10.54 -0.08
C GLN A 154 -16.87 -11.11 -0.36
N PHE A 155 -16.66 -12.39 -0.05
CA PHE A 155 -15.39 -13.07 -0.33
C PHE A 155 -15.13 -13.17 -1.83
N LEU A 156 -16.13 -13.62 -2.61
CA LEU A 156 -16.02 -13.72 -4.06
C LEU A 156 -15.77 -12.36 -4.72
N GLU A 157 -16.43 -11.31 -4.25
CA GLU A 157 -16.22 -9.94 -4.74
C GLU A 157 -14.78 -9.48 -4.51
N ALA A 158 -14.24 -9.74 -3.32
CA ALA A 158 -12.86 -9.42 -2.99
C ALA A 158 -11.84 -10.20 -3.87
N VAL A 159 -12.13 -11.46 -4.22
CA VAL A 159 -11.30 -12.24 -5.15
C VAL A 159 -11.46 -11.69 -6.58
N ARG A 160 -12.70 -11.44 -7.03
CA ARG A 160 -13.00 -10.90 -8.37
C ARG A 160 -12.28 -9.57 -8.63
N TRP A 161 -12.29 -8.69 -7.66
CA TRP A 161 -11.57 -7.41 -7.76
C TRP A 161 -10.06 -7.58 -8.02
N ARG A 162 -9.46 -8.68 -7.54
CA ARG A 162 -8.02 -8.94 -7.69
C ARG A 162 -7.63 -9.59 -8.99
N ILE A 163 -8.49 -10.44 -9.54
CA ILE A 163 -8.15 -11.28 -10.71
C ILE A 163 -8.93 -10.91 -11.98
N GLY A 164 -9.81 -9.94 -11.89
CA GLY A 164 -10.53 -9.38 -13.04
C GLY A 164 -11.77 -10.14 -13.50
N GLY A 165 -12.07 -11.33 -12.97
CA GLY A 165 -13.28 -12.06 -13.32
C GLY A 165 -13.30 -13.49 -12.81
N LEU A 166 -14.49 -13.99 -12.51
CA LEU A 166 -14.75 -15.34 -12.05
C LEU A 166 -15.76 -16.02 -12.94
N SER A 167 -15.49 -17.24 -13.37
CA SER A 167 -16.51 -18.11 -13.97
C SER A 167 -17.43 -18.70 -12.90
N ALA A 168 -18.60 -19.18 -13.30
CA ALA A 168 -19.49 -19.90 -12.39
C ALA A 168 -18.84 -21.13 -11.73
N ALA A 169 -17.85 -21.75 -12.39
CA ALA A 169 -17.09 -22.86 -11.84
C ALA A 169 -16.11 -22.38 -10.77
N ASP A 170 -15.47 -21.20 -10.98
CA ASP A 170 -14.59 -20.57 -9.99
C ASP A 170 -15.38 -20.20 -8.73
N GLU A 171 -16.53 -19.59 -8.89
CA GLU A 171 -17.39 -19.19 -7.77
C GLU A 171 -17.81 -20.38 -6.90
N ARG A 172 -18.18 -21.51 -7.53
CA ARG A 172 -18.51 -22.74 -6.78
C ARG A 172 -17.29 -23.29 -6.01
N ARG A 173 -16.09 -23.29 -6.63
CA ARG A 173 -14.87 -23.76 -5.98
C ARG A 173 -14.47 -22.86 -4.82
N LEU A 174 -14.49 -21.55 -5.05
CA LEU A 174 -14.19 -20.52 -4.03
C LEU A 174 -15.22 -20.50 -2.91
N GLY A 175 -16.49 -20.79 -3.20
CA GLY A 175 -17.54 -20.95 -2.19
C GLY A 175 -17.21 -22.09 -1.20
N ARG A 176 -16.62 -23.19 -1.67
CA ARG A 176 -16.13 -24.26 -0.78
C ARG A 176 -14.94 -23.81 0.06
N VAL A 177 -14.00 -23.03 -0.53
CA VAL A 177 -12.89 -22.44 0.23
C VAL A 177 -13.44 -21.56 1.35
N PHE A 178 -14.38 -20.66 1.02
CA PHE A 178 -15.03 -19.81 2.01
C PHE A 178 -15.70 -20.62 3.12
N GLY A 179 -16.42 -21.69 2.77
CA GLY A 179 -17.09 -22.57 3.73
C GLY A 179 -16.13 -23.25 4.73
N ALA A 180 -14.87 -23.47 4.33
CA ALA A 180 -13.83 -24.07 5.16
C ALA A 180 -13.07 -23.06 6.04
N LEU A 181 -13.26 -21.75 5.83
CA LEU A 181 -12.57 -20.72 6.60
C LEU A 181 -13.01 -20.74 8.09
N PRO A 182 -12.08 -20.45 9.01
CA PRO A 182 -12.38 -20.33 10.44
C PRO A 182 -13.44 -19.24 10.69
N GLN A 183 -14.42 -19.58 11.51
CA GLN A 183 -15.46 -18.64 11.95
C GLN A 183 -14.96 -17.80 13.14
N THR A 184 -15.29 -16.51 13.13
CA THR A 184 -15.03 -15.59 14.25
C THR A 184 -16.24 -15.54 15.18
N GLY A 185 -16.07 -15.06 16.39
CA GLY A 185 -17.14 -15.04 17.40
C GLY A 185 -18.37 -14.21 17.03
N ASP A 186 -18.26 -13.34 16.02
CA ASP A 186 -19.36 -12.54 15.46
C ASP A 186 -20.04 -13.21 14.23
N GLY A 187 -19.74 -14.49 13.97
CA GLY A 187 -20.31 -15.27 12.88
C GLY A 187 -19.68 -15.06 11.51
N ARG A 188 -18.73 -14.12 11.38
CA ARG A 188 -17.99 -13.88 10.14
C ARG A 188 -16.94 -14.98 9.94
N ARG A 189 -16.40 -15.07 8.74
CA ARG A 189 -15.30 -15.98 8.44
C ARG A 189 -14.02 -15.20 8.16
N ARG A 190 -12.90 -15.68 8.72
CA ARG A 190 -11.60 -15.00 8.63
C ARG A 190 -10.72 -15.69 7.58
N TYR A 191 -10.32 -14.93 6.57
CA TYR A 191 -9.29 -15.29 5.62
C TYR A 191 -7.95 -14.69 6.05
N ARG A 192 -6.94 -15.52 6.24
CA ARG A 192 -5.58 -15.07 6.58
C ARG A 192 -4.74 -15.00 5.32
N HIS A 193 -3.83 -14.04 5.30
CA HIS A 193 -2.83 -13.91 4.25
C HIS A 193 -1.50 -13.44 4.84
N GLU A 194 -0.43 -13.81 4.17
CA GLU A 194 0.92 -13.39 4.52
C GLU A 194 1.51 -12.59 3.38
N PHE A 195 2.21 -11.53 3.73
CA PHE A 195 2.92 -10.68 2.79
C PHE A 195 4.36 -10.53 3.20
N VAL A 196 5.21 -10.42 2.22
CA VAL A 196 6.55 -9.86 2.37
C VAL A 196 6.57 -8.54 1.61
N TRP A 197 6.82 -7.47 2.32
CA TRP A 197 7.03 -6.14 1.75
C TRP A 197 8.52 -5.87 1.67
N ALA A 198 9.00 -5.43 0.53
CA ALA A 198 10.32 -4.85 0.41
C ALA A 198 10.25 -3.38 0.84
N LEU A 199 10.99 -3.03 1.87
CA LEU A 199 11.24 -1.65 2.28
C LEU A 199 12.49 -1.18 1.55
N LEU A 200 12.29 -0.31 0.57
CA LEU A 200 13.36 0.37 -0.14
C LEU A 200 13.68 1.68 0.56
N SER A 201 14.97 1.97 0.67
CA SER A 201 15.41 3.30 1.07
C SER A 201 16.59 3.77 0.21
N TRP A 202 16.56 5.04 -0.18
CA TRP A 202 17.65 5.66 -0.92
C TRP A 202 17.87 7.09 -0.47
N GLU A 203 19.07 7.55 -0.62
CA GLU A 203 19.49 8.89 -0.24
C GLU A 203 19.59 9.78 -1.46
N LYS A 204 19.20 11.03 -1.30
CA LYS A 204 19.53 12.08 -2.27
C LYS A 204 20.90 12.62 -1.84
N PRO A 205 21.91 12.60 -2.72
CA PRO A 205 23.17 13.25 -2.46
C PRO A 205 22.93 14.70 -2.02
N GLY A 206 23.60 15.12 -0.97
CA GLY A 206 23.56 16.52 -0.57
C GLY A 206 24.08 17.41 -1.70
N PRO A 207 23.71 18.68 -1.68
CA PRO A 207 24.25 19.67 -2.61
C PRO A 207 25.75 19.78 -2.47
#